data_2de6cb80619a98a1d5566f2745eb0a1c
#
_entry.id   2de6cb80619a98a1d5566f2745eb0a1c
#
_cell.length_a   1.000
_cell.length_b   1.000
_cell.length_c   1.000
_cell.angle_alpha   90.00
_cell.angle_beta   90.00
_cell.angle_gamma   90.00
#
_symmetry.space_group_name_H-M   'P 1'
#
loop_
_entity.id
_entity.type
_entity.pdbx_description
1 polymer ?
#
loop_
_entity_poly.entity_id
_entity_poly.type
_entity_poly.pdbx_seq_one_letter_code
_entity_poly.pdbx_strand_id
1 'polypeptide(L)'
;MPDPLSSPAAYQAFIYTLPARYASIRRSTLVYVPSGALFGRVEGLILFEHDIILCVQEYLNFELGIIEGYGYEVSRPHISPDAPSFPVAADYCPAGYTHKDKLYWYDSFPHPNDRSLASTDPHHKHVPPDIKHHRVPAPELSFTRPNLPFLIAEVERTVLPGASQGNA
;
A
#
# COMPACT_ATOMS: atom_id res chain seq x y z
N MET A 1 2.13 22.10 -0.66
CA MET A 1 0.79 21.52 -0.90
C MET A 1 0.08 21.46 0.45
N PRO A 2 -1.25 21.63 0.49
CA PRO A 2 -1.99 21.42 1.75
C PRO A 2 -1.79 19.99 2.24
N ASP A 3 -1.95 19.77 3.54
CA ASP A 3 -1.91 18.43 4.13
C ASP A 3 -3.00 17.56 3.47
N PRO A 4 -2.66 16.40 2.90
CA PRO A 4 -3.63 15.52 2.29
C PRO A 4 -4.76 15.08 3.24
N LEU A 5 -4.47 14.91 4.53
CA LEU A 5 -5.46 14.52 5.53
C LEU A 5 -6.39 15.65 5.98
N SER A 6 -6.21 16.87 5.46
CA SER A 6 -7.04 18.03 5.83
C SER A 6 -8.45 18.00 5.24
N SER A 7 -8.70 17.25 4.17
CA SER A 7 -10.02 17.12 3.55
C SER A 7 -10.10 16.00 2.52
N PRO A 8 -11.31 15.50 2.18
CA PRO A 8 -11.51 14.55 1.09
C PRO A 8 -10.92 15.03 -0.24
N ALA A 9 -11.11 16.31 -0.58
CA ALA A 9 -10.61 16.88 -1.83
C ALA A 9 -9.06 16.91 -1.87
N ALA A 10 -8.42 17.23 -0.73
CA ALA A 10 -6.96 17.24 -0.63
C ALA A 10 -6.39 15.82 -0.78
N TYR A 11 -7.05 14.82 -0.17
CA TYR A 11 -6.61 13.42 -0.30
C TYR A 11 -6.80 12.87 -1.72
N GLN A 12 -7.93 13.18 -2.36
CA GLN A 12 -8.15 12.82 -3.76
C GLN A 12 -7.08 13.43 -4.67
N ALA A 13 -6.81 14.73 -4.53
CA ALA A 13 -5.75 15.39 -5.29
C ALA A 13 -4.38 14.73 -5.04
N PHE A 14 -4.09 14.33 -3.80
CA PHE A 14 -2.88 13.61 -3.44
C PHE A 14 -2.77 12.27 -4.18
N ILE A 15 -3.76 11.38 -4.08
CA ILE A 15 -3.67 10.04 -4.69
C ILE A 15 -3.69 10.09 -6.22
N TYR A 16 -4.45 11.01 -6.83
CA TYR A 16 -4.53 11.12 -8.30
C TYR A 16 -3.30 11.75 -8.93
N THR A 17 -2.47 12.45 -8.16
CA THR A 17 -1.21 13.02 -8.65
C THR A 17 0.00 12.10 -8.47
N LEU A 18 -0.13 10.95 -7.79
CA LEU A 18 0.98 10.00 -7.57
C LEU A 18 1.66 9.57 -8.89
N PRO A 19 0.95 9.20 -9.98
CA PRO A 19 1.62 8.79 -11.21
C PRO A 19 2.45 9.91 -11.87
N ALA A 20 2.08 11.17 -11.65
CA ALA A 20 2.86 12.29 -12.15
C ALA A 20 4.09 12.62 -11.29
N ARG A 21 4.11 12.15 -10.04
CA ARG A 21 5.17 12.41 -9.05
C ARG A 21 6.22 11.31 -8.99
N TYR A 22 5.86 10.09 -9.36
CA TYR A 22 6.71 8.90 -9.28
C TYR A 22 6.78 8.23 -10.64
N ALA A 23 7.93 8.34 -11.30
CA ALA A 23 8.15 7.80 -12.64
C ALA A 23 8.08 6.26 -12.72
N SER A 24 8.26 5.59 -11.59
CA SER A 24 8.14 4.13 -11.45
C SER A 24 6.70 3.62 -11.57
N ILE A 25 5.71 4.50 -11.40
CA ILE A 25 4.29 4.13 -11.48
C ILE A 25 3.85 4.11 -12.94
N ARG A 26 3.54 2.92 -13.44
CA ARG A 26 2.97 2.73 -14.79
C ARG A 26 1.49 3.06 -14.83
N ARG A 27 0.76 2.67 -13.78
CA ARG A 27 -0.70 2.88 -13.67
C ARG A 27 -1.11 2.93 -12.20
N SER A 28 -2.10 3.75 -11.90
CA SER A 28 -2.80 3.75 -10.62
C SER A 28 -4.30 3.66 -10.86
N THR A 29 -4.96 2.78 -10.12
CA THR A 29 -6.42 2.63 -10.09
C THR A 29 -6.98 3.05 -8.73
N LEU A 30 -6.19 3.74 -7.92
CA LEU A 30 -6.65 4.23 -6.63
C LEU A 30 -7.86 5.13 -6.79
N VAL A 31 -8.90 4.84 -6.02
CA VAL A 31 -10.11 5.64 -5.94
C VAL A 31 -10.44 5.98 -4.50
N TYR A 32 -10.93 7.19 -4.29
CA TYR A 32 -11.53 7.58 -3.03
C TYR A 32 -13.03 7.29 -3.07
N VAL A 33 -13.52 6.53 -2.13
CA VAL A 33 -14.95 6.18 -1.97
C VAL A 33 -15.47 6.86 -0.71
N PRO A 34 -16.35 7.86 -0.82
CA PRO A 34 -16.89 8.56 0.33
C PRO A 34 -17.86 7.66 1.13
N SER A 35 -17.81 7.79 2.46
CA SER A 35 -18.74 7.17 3.40
C SER A 35 -19.46 8.23 4.23
N GLY A 36 -19.65 9.43 3.69
CA GLY A 36 -20.20 10.62 4.31
C GLY A 36 -19.36 11.85 3.98
N ALA A 37 -19.61 12.97 4.68
CA ALA A 37 -18.92 14.23 4.40
C ALA A 37 -17.44 14.23 4.82
N LEU A 38 -17.12 13.54 5.92
CA LEU A 38 -15.79 13.57 6.55
C LEU A 38 -15.14 12.19 6.66
N PHE A 39 -15.75 11.16 6.12
CA PHE A 39 -15.25 9.80 6.16
C PHE A 39 -15.18 9.20 4.75
N GLY A 40 -14.26 8.29 4.54
CA GLY A 40 -14.17 7.55 3.30
C GLY A 40 -13.09 6.49 3.35
N ARG A 41 -12.93 5.80 2.22
CA ARG A 41 -11.85 4.85 2.04
C ARG A 41 -11.14 5.10 0.72
N VAL A 42 -9.89 4.75 0.68
CA VAL A 42 -9.13 4.61 -0.56
C VAL A 42 -8.93 3.14 -0.82
N GLU A 43 -9.17 2.72 -2.03
CA GLU A 43 -8.97 1.35 -2.48
C GLU A 43 -8.48 1.31 -3.91
N GLY A 44 -7.78 0.24 -4.28
CA GLY A 44 -7.25 0.02 -5.61
C GLY A 44 -5.80 -0.45 -5.59
N LEU A 45 -5.12 -0.27 -6.70
CA LEU A 45 -3.74 -0.69 -6.85
C LEU A 45 -2.86 0.35 -7.57
N ILE A 46 -1.56 0.27 -7.29
CA ILE A 46 -0.51 0.94 -8.03
C ILE A 46 0.29 -0.16 -8.76
N LEU A 47 0.35 -0.08 -10.07
CA LEU A 47 1.17 -0.95 -10.91
C LEU A 47 2.49 -0.24 -11.20
N PHE A 48 3.59 -0.89 -10.83
CA PHE A 48 4.95 -0.46 -11.14
C PHE A 48 5.51 -1.19 -12.35
N GLU A 49 6.73 -0.83 -12.74
CA GLU A 49 7.51 -1.61 -13.69
C GLU A 49 7.74 -3.05 -13.18
N HIS A 50 8.07 -3.97 -14.09
CA HIS A 50 8.29 -5.39 -13.81
C HIS A 50 7.10 -6.09 -13.13
N ASP A 51 5.88 -5.58 -13.42
CA ASP A 51 4.61 -6.14 -12.95
C ASP A 51 4.46 -6.24 -11.42
N ILE A 52 5.18 -5.39 -10.68
CA ILE A 52 5.00 -5.26 -9.24
C ILE A 52 3.72 -4.47 -8.97
N ILE A 53 2.92 -4.96 -8.03
CA ILE A 53 1.65 -4.36 -7.61
C ILE A 53 1.74 -3.99 -6.13
N LEU A 54 1.32 -2.78 -5.80
CA LEU A 54 0.98 -2.35 -4.45
C LEU A 54 -0.54 -2.20 -4.36
N CYS A 55 -1.18 -3.13 -3.68
CA CYS A 55 -2.59 -3.03 -3.30
C CYS A 55 -2.74 -2.12 -2.10
N VAL A 56 -3.74 -1.25 -2.14
CA VAL A 56 -3.98 -0.22 -1.12
C VAL A 56 -5.40 -0.31 -0.62
N GLN A 57 -5.54 -0.28 0.71
CA GLN A 57 -6.79 -0.06 1.39
C GLN A 57 -6.54 0.86 2.60
N GLU A 58 -7.24 1.98 2.67
CA GLU A 58 -7.16 2.94 3.77
C GLU A 58 -8.56 3.38 4.18
N TYR A 59 -8.79 3.54 5.48
CA TYR A 59 -9.99 4.12 6.05
C TYR A 59 -9.63 5.50 6.60
N LEU A 60 -10.34 6.53 6.16
CA LEU A 60 -9.99 7.93 6.38
C LEU A 60 -11.06 8.64 7.22
N ASN A 61 -10.60 9.39 8.20
CA ASN A 61 -11.41 10.26 9.04
C ASN A 61 -10.85 11.69 8.93
N PHE A 62 -11.53 12.52 8.14
CA PHE A 62 -11.13 13.92 7.93
C PHE A 62 -11.61 14.87 9.04
N GLU A 63 -12.49 14.43 9.93
CA GLU A 63 -12.83 15.17 11.13
C GLU A 63 -11.62 15.24 12.08
N LEU A 64 -10.90 14.14 12.19
CA LEU A 64 -9.70 14.03 13.01
C LEU A 64 -8.40 14.23 12.21
N GLY A 65 -8.46 14.25 10.88
CA GLY A 65 -7.28 14.34 10.01
C GLY A 65 -6.38 13.12 10.09
N ILE A 66 -6.97 11.91 10.14
CA ILE A 66 -6.22 10.66 10.32
C ILE A 66 -6.64 9.55 9.34
N ILE A 67 -5.74 8.59 9.19
CA ILE A 67 -6.03 7.24 8.67
C ILE A 67 -6.44 6.39 9.88
N GLU A 68 -7.66 5.85 9.90
CA GLU A 68 -8.14 5.01 11.02
C GLU A 68 -7.65 3.57 10.94
N GLY A 69 -7.35 3.11 9.74
CA GLY A 69 -6.86 1.77 9.50
C GLY A 69 -6.41 1.59 8.07
N TYR A 70 -5.55 0.62 7.83
CA TYR A 70 -5.01 0.35 6.50
C TYR A 70 -4.59 -1.10 6.31
N GLY A 71 -4.52 -1.49 5.04
CA GLY A 71 -3.84 -2.68 4.54
C GLY A 71 -3.10 -2.34 3.25
N TYR A 72 -1.81 -2.71 3.17
CA TYR A 72 -1.00 -2.53 1.96
C TYR A 72 -0.30 -3.84 1.63
N GLU A 73 -0.47 -4.32 0.42
CA GLU A 73 0.13 -5.57 -0.02
C GLU A 73 1.00 -5.35 -1.24
N VAL A 74 2.26 -5.74 -1.17
CA VAL A 74 3.16 -5.76 -2.32
C VAL A 74 3.27 -7.18 -2.84
N SER A 75 2.95 -7.36 -4.11
CA SER A 75 2.93 -8.66 -4.77
C SER A 75 3.47 -8.60 -6.19
N ARG A 76 3.90 -9.76 -6.68
CA ARG A 76 4.20 -10.00 -8.10
C ARG A 76 3.16 -10.98 -8.60
N PRO A 77 2.25 -10.56 -9.49
CA PRO A 77 1.25 -11.45 -10.04
C PRO A 77 1.91 -12.59 -10.81
N HIS A 78 1.41 -13.77 -10.62
CA HIS A 78 1.79 -14.91 -11.46
C HIS A 78 0.93 -14.83 -12.72
N ILE A 79 1.53 -14.32 -13.81
CA ILE A 79 0.88 -14.30 -15.12
C ILE A 79 1.05 -15.71 -15.70
N SER A 80 -0.02 -16.50 -15.68
CA SER A 80 -0.04 -17.74 -16.44
C SER A 80 0.10 -17.39 -17.94
N PRO A 81 0.94 -18.10 -18.71
CA PRO A 81 1.04 -17.90 -20.16
C PRO A 81 -0.30 -18.01 -20.89
N ASP A 82 -1.25 -18.74 -20.30
CA ASP A 82 -2.60 -18.96 -20.83
C ASP A 82 -3.63 -17.98 -20.24
N ALA A 83 -3.23 -17.07 -19.35
CA ALA A 83 -4.13 -16.06 -18.84
C ALA A 83 -4.41 -15.03 -19.94
N PRO A 84 -5.68 -14.68 -20.19
CA PRO A 84 -5.99 -13.57 -21.06
C PRO A 84 -5.22 -12.35 -20.57
N SER A 85 -4.59 -11.63 -21.49
CA SER A 85 -3.85 -10.40 -21.27
C SER A 85 -4.45 -9.62 -20.11
N PHE A 86 -3.68 -9.34 -19.07
CA PHE A 86 -3.96 -8.69 -17.80
C PHE A 86 -5.42 -8.29 -17.70
N PRO A 87 -6.25 -8.97 -16.92
CA PRO A 87 -7.68 -8.69 -16.94
C PRO A 87 -7.85 -7.21 -16.62
N VAL A 88 -8.49 -6.50 -17.54
CA VAL A 88 -8.86 -5.09 -17.36
C VAL A 88 -9.73 -4.90 -16.09
N ALA A 89 -10.19 -6.01 -15.52
CA ALA A 89 -10.89 -6.10 -14.24
C ALA A 89 -9.97 -6.13 -13.00
N ALA A 90 -8.67 -6.02 -13.14
CA ALA A 90 -7.75 -5.84 -12.00
C ALA A 90 -7.74 -4.39 -11.45
N ASP A 91 -8.82 -3.66 -11.64
CA ASP A 91 -9.06 -2.38 -10.94
C ASP A 91 -9.30 -2.60 -9.43
N TYR A 92 -9.33 -3.84 -9.02
CA TYR A 92 -9.59 -4.34 -7.69
C TYR A 92 -8.39 -5.15 -7.23
N CYS A 93 -7.90 -4.93 -6.00
CA CYS A 93 -6.94 -5.86 -5.41
C CYS A 93 -7.58 -7.24 -5.39
N PRO A 94 -7.19 -8.17 -6.28
CA PRO A 94 -7.92 -9.40 -6.39
C PRO A 94 -7.76 -10.18 -5.11
N ALA A 95 -8.85 -10.47 -4.45
CA ALA A 95 -8.92 -11.39 -3.31
C ALA A 95 -8.40 -12.82 -3.65
N GLY A 96 -7.95 -13.03 -4.89
CA GLY A 96 -7.54 -14.31 -5.44
C GLY A 96 -6.05 -14.47 -5.77
N TYR A 97 -5.20 -13.47 -5.48
CA TYR A 97 -3.77 -13.73 -5.54
C TYR A 97 -3.38 -14.69 -4.43
N THR A 98 -2.86 -15.83 -4.80
CA THR A 98 -2.41 -16.84 -3.85
C THR A 98 -1.30 -16.25 -2.99
N HIS A 99 -1.18 -16.70 -1.75
CA HIS A 99 -0.08 -16.30 -0.85
C HIS A 99 1.33 -16.43 -1.46
N LYS A 100 1.48 -17.17 -2.55
CA LYS A 100 2.75 -17.39 -3.26
C LYS A 100 3.27 -16.15 -3.98
N ASP A 101 2.40 -15.23 -4.33
CA ASP A 101 2.75 -14.04 -5.10
C ASP A 101 2.99 -12.80 -4.21
N LYS A 102 2.69 -12.90 -2.91
CA LYS A 102 2.92 -11.84 -1.94
C LYS A 102 4.40 -11.76 -1.60
N LEU A 103 4.98 -10.56 -1.76
CA LEU A 103 6.35 -10.29 -1.33
C LEU A 103 6.36 -9.89 0.15
N TYR A 104 5.44 -9.03 0.55
CA TYR A 104 5.18 -8.61 1.93
C TYR A 104 3.88 -7.82 2.00
N TRP A 105 3.35 -7.62 3.22
CA TRP A 105 2.27 -6.66 3.42
C TRP A 105 2.40 -5.95 4.76
N TYR A 106 1.68 -4.83 4.86
CA TYR A 106 1.50 -4.07 6.09
C TYR A 106 0.04 -4.05 6.46
N ASP A 107 -0.26 -4.08 7.74
CA ASP A 107 -1.58 -3.73 8.25
C ASP A 107 -1.50 -3.04 9.60
N SER A 108 -2.63 -2.49 10.03
CA SER A 108 -2.81 -1.81 11.30
C SER A 108 -3.68 -2.61 12.28
N PHE A 109 -3.77 -3.92 12.10
CA PHE A 109 -4.53 -4.76 13.01
C PHE A 109 -3.77 -4.94 14.32
N PRO A 110 -4.38 -4.60 15.50
CA PRO A 110 -3.68 -4.67 16.78
C PRO A 110 -3.30 -6.10 17.17
N HIS A 111 -2.08 -6.26 17.67
CA HIS A 111 -1.57 -7.50 18.24
C HIS A 111 -1.08 -7.30 19.69
N PRO A 112 -1.97 -6.99 20.65
CA PRO A 112 -1.59 -6.56 22.00
C PRO A 112 -0.80 -7.59 22.80
N ASN A 113 -0.85 -8.86 22.39
CA ASN A 113 -0.13 -9.96 23.03
C ASN A 113 1.24 -10.25 22.40
N ASP A 114 1.58 -9.59 21.29
CA ASP A 114 2.87 -9.75 20.61
C ASP A 114 3.86 -8.68 21.08
N ARG A 115 4.72 -9.05 22.04
CA ARG A 115 5.73 -8.14 22.61
C ARG A 115 6.75 -7.65 21.59
N SER A 116 7.00 -8.39 20.52
CA SER A 116 7.94 -7.99 19.47
C SER A 116 7.46 -6.78 18.69
N LEU A 117 6.15 -6.54 18.65
CA LEU A 117 5.52 -5.43 17.95
C LEU A 117 5.20 -4.22 18.86
N ALA A 118 5.42 -4.32 20.16
CA ALA A 118 4.99 -3.33 21.14
C ALA A 118 5.51 -1.90 20.88
N SER A 119 6.67 -1.76 20.21
CA SER A 119 7.26 -0.46 19.89
C SER A 119 6.55 0.30 18.79
N THR A 120 5.75 -0.38 17.95
CA THR A 120 5.06 0.21 16.80
C THR A 120 3.60 -0.19 16.70
N ASP A 121 3.07 -0.91 17.70
CA ASP A 121 1.67 -1.34 17.70
C ASP A 121 0.72 -0.15 17.42
N PRO A 122 -0.23 -0.30 16.50
CA PRO A 122 -0.59 -1.48 15.73
C PRO A 122 0.15 -1.64 14.38
N HIS A 123 1.15 -0.81 14.09
CA HIS A 123 1.85 -0.81 12.80
C HIS A 123 2.84 -1.95 12.70
N HIS A 124 2.65 -2.85 11.76
CA HIS A 124 3.56 -3.97 11.52
C HIS A 124 3.62 -4.39 10.06
N LYS A 125 4.70 -5.09 9.73
CA LYS A 125 4.97 -5.65 8.40
C LYS A 125 5.04 -7.16 8.49
N HIS A 126 4.36 -7.84 7.58
CA HIS A 126 4.47 -9.27 7.38
C HIS A 126 5.54 -9.58 6.33
N VAL A 127 6.47 -10.45 6.66
CA VAL A 127 7.63 -10.77 5.79
C VAL A 127 7.85 -12.27 5.64
N PRO A 128 8.47 -12.73 4.52
CA PRO A 128 8.87 -14.12 4.35
C PRO A 128 9.80 -14.63 5.48
N PRO A 129 9.95 -15.97 5.70
CA PRO A 129 9.35 -17.04 4.90
C PRO A 129 7.91 -17.39 5.27
N ASP A 130 7.49 -17.19 6.52
CA ASP A 130 6.11 -17.42 6.96
C ASP A 130 5.36 -16.07 6.99
N ILE A 131 5.04 -15.60 5.81
CA ILE A 131 4.45 -14.27 5.61
C ILE A 131 3.13 -14.06 6.38
N LYS A 132 2.46 -15.12 6.79
CA LYS A 132 1.22 -15.03 7.55
C LYS A 132 1.46 -14.74 9.04
N HIS A 133 2.54 -15.32 9.59
CA HIS A 133 2.79 -15.26 11.03
C HIS A 133 4.06 -14.49 11.41
N HIS A 134 5.00 -14.33 10.46
CA HIS A 134 6.23 -13.59 10.72
C HIS A 134 5.99 -12.09 10.56
N ARG A 135 5.96 -11.39 11.67
CA ARG A 135 5.70 -9.96 11.78
C ARG A 135 6.91 -9.22 12.32
N VAL A 136 7.14 -8.04 11.82
CA VAL A 136 8.19 -7.13 12.32
C VAL A 136 7.60 -5.74 12.54
N PRO A 137 8.16 -4.92 13.45
CA PRO A 137 7.77 -3.54 13.65
C PRO A 137 7.82 -2.71 12.36
N ALA A 138 6.90 -1.75 12.21
CA ALA A 138 6.85 -0.84 11.05
C ALA A 138 6.80 0.63 11.50
N PRO A 139 7.93 1.18 12.01
CA PRO A 139 7.97 2.53 12.57
C PRO A 139 7.74 3.65 11.55
N GLU A 140 7.89 3.35 10.27
CA GLU A 140 7.68 4.31 9.18
C GLU A 140 6.21 4.56 8.86
N LEU A 141 5.30 3.67 9.31
CA LEU A 141 3.88 3.85 9.07
C LEU A 141 3.24 4.72 10.16
N SER A 142 2.12 5.36 9.81
CA SER A 142 1.48 6.34 10.67
C SER A 142 -0.02 6.45 10.38
N PHE A 143 -0.78 6.83 11.40
CA PHE A 143 -2.16 7.26 11.22
C PHE A 143 -2.31 8.75 10.90
N THR A 144 -1.29 9.57 11.20
CA THR A 144 -1.37 11.04 11.11
C THR A 144 -0.67 11.64 9.89
N ARG A 145 -0.22 10.81 8.97
CA ARG A 145 0.37 11.23 7.69
C ARG A 145 0.10 10.20 6.61
N PRO A 146 0.09 10.58 5.32
CA PRO A 146 -0.02 9.63 4.22
C PRO A 146 1.15 8.63 4.20
N ASN A 147 0.84 7.33 4.08
CA ASN A 147 1.84 6.25 4.05
C ASN A 147 2.34 5.93 2.63
N LEU A 148 1.57 6.24 1.60
CA LEU A 148 1.89 5.90 0.20
C LEU A 148 3.27 6.39 -0.28
N PRO A 149 3.75 7.61 0.08
CA PRO A 149 5.09 8.04 -0.31
C PRO A 149 6.20 7.13 0.20
N PHE A 150 6.10 6.65 1.44
CA PHE A 150 7.06 5.70 2.00
C PHE A 150 6.98 4.35 1.29
N LEU A 151 5.78 3.82 1.08
CA LEU A 151 5.55 2.52 0.44
C LEU A 151 6.05 2.50 -1.01
N ILE A 152 5.80 3.57 -1.76
CA ILE A 152 6.30 3.71 -3.14
C ILE A 152 7.83 3.71 -3.14
N ALA A 153 8.46 4.54 -2.30
CA ALA A 153 9.91 4.60 -2.19
C ALA A 153 10.52 3.27 -1.74
N GLU A 154 9.83 2.52 -0.88
CA GLU A 154 10.27 1.19 -0.47
C GLU A 154 10.24 0.20 -1.65
N VAL A 155 9.14 0.17 -2.42
CA VAL A 155 9.05 -0.68 -3.63
C VAL A 155 10.17 -0.33 -4.61
N GLU A 156 10.39 0.95 -4.88
CA GLU A 156 11.48 1.42 -5.75
C GLU A 156 12.83 0.92 -5.29
N ARG A 157 13.10 0.99 -3.99
CA ARG A 157 14.40 0.63 -3.42
C ARG A 157 14.62 -0.88 -3.28
N THR A 158 13.59 -1.67 -2.94
CA THR A 158 13.76 -3.05 -2.50
C THR A 158 13.29 -4.09 -3.49
N VAL A 159 12.40 -3.72 -4.40
CA VAL A 159 11.69 -4.67 -5.26
C VAL A 159 12.00 -4.46 -6.74
N LEU A 160 12.14 -3.20 -7.18
CA LEU A 160 12.41 -2.92 -8.59
C LEU A 160 13.90 -3.20 -8.92
N PRO A 161 14.19 -3.87 -10.05
CA PRO A 161 15.57 -4.10 -10.48
C PRO A 161 16.27 -2.77 -10.80
N GLY A 162 17.46 -2.60 -10.30
CA GLY A 162 18.29 -1.39 -10.50
C GLY A 162 18.55 -0.58 -9.24
N ALA A 163 17.79 -0.79 -8.16
CA ALA A 163 18.00 -0.10 -6.89
C ALA A 163 19.26 -0.56 -6.11
N SER A 164 19.86 -1.70 -6.49
CA SER A 164 20.94 -2.35 -5.74
C SER A 164 22.34 -2.19 -6.34
N GLN A 165 22.58 -1.24 -7.26
CA GLN A 165 23.92 -0.99 -7.82
C GLN A 165 24.43 0.43 -7.50
N GLY A 166 24.47 0.76 -6.24
CA GLY A 166 25.06 2.00 -5.77
C GLY A 166 25.57 1.87 -4.35
N ASN A 167 26.59 1.01 -4.14
CA ASN A 167 27.65 1.21 -3.16
C ASN A 167 28.56 -0.03 -3.14
N ALA A 168 29.65 0.07 -3.84
CA ALA A 168 30.91 -0.58 -3.50
C ALA A 168 31.95 0.50 -3.23
#